data_b7042f3aff91f0e84207d3447ea7d16a
#
_entry.id   b7042f3aff91f0e84207d3447ea7d16a
#
_cell.length_a   1.000
_cell.length_b   1.000
_cell.length_c   1.000
_cell.angle_alpha   90.00
_cell.angle_beta   90.00
_cell.angle_gamma   90.00
#
_symmetry.space_group_name_H-M   'P 1'
#
loop_
_entity.id
_entity.type
_entity.pdbx_description
1 polymer ?
#
loop_
_entity_poly.entity_id
_entity_poly.type
_entity_poly.pdbx_seq_one_letter_code
_entity_poly.pdbx_strand_id
1 'polypeptide(L)'
;NDGPVHVTRDAGKNWDNVTPADMPPGGRIQNIEPSPHRPNKAYFAGYRYLLGDWKPYIYRTNDYGRTWTKLTTGTNGIPDDSPTRVVREDPDREGLLYAGTEFGLYVSFNDGENWQTLQQNLPATPVTDIKVHQKDLVISTMGRSFWIMDDLSPLHEINDRLAGSSFHLYGP
;
A
#
# COMPACT_ATOMS: atom_id res chain seq x y z
N ASN A 1 5.76 13.96 -12.24
CA ASN A 1 5.18 12.93 -13.10
C ASN A 1 6.20 11.90 -13.61
N ASP A 2 7.50 12.11 -13.34
CA ASP A 2 8.58 11.29 -13.92
C ASP A 2 9.23 10.36 -12.87
N GLY A 3 8.56 10.16 -11.74
CA GLY A 3 8.92 9.17 -10.73
C GLY A 3 9.93 9.54 -9.65
N PRO A 4 10.61 10.71 -9.62
CA PRO A 4 11.52 11.01 -8.53
C PRO A 4 10.77 11.26 -7.21
N VAL A 5 11.32 10.70 -6.13
CA VAL A 5 10.85 10.90 -4.76
C VAL A 5 11.80 11.85 -4.05
N HIS A 6 11.25 12.89 -3.44
CA HIS A 6 12.02 13.87 -2.69
C HIS A 6 11.55 13.98 -1.26
N VAL A 7 12.45 14.28 -0.35
CA VAL A 7 12.16 14.57 1.05
C VAL A 7 12.72 15.94 1.44
N THR A 8 11.97 16.67 2.27
CA THR A 8 12.44 17.87 2.95
C THR A 8 12.52 17.61 4.45
N ARG A 9 13.50 18.19 5.12
CA ARG A 9 13.68 18.12 6.59
C ARG A 9 13.66 19.51 7.23
N ASP A 10 13.41 20.53 6.43
CA ASP A 10 13.48 21.95 6.82
C ASP A 10 12.26 22.75 6.34
N ALA A 11 11.10 22.11 6.33
CA ALA A 11 9.82 22.70 5.92
C ALA A 11 9.81 23.23 4.47
N GLY A 12 10.46 22.50 3.56
CA GLY A 12 10.40 22.78 2.12
C GLY A 12 11.49 23.75 1.61
N LYS A 13 12.44 24.17 2.45
CA LYS A 13 13.54 25.04 2.01
C LYS A 13 14.53 24.31 1.13
N ASN A 14 14.84 23.06 1.48
CA ASN A 14 15.70 22.17 0.70
C ASN A 14 15.01 20.83 0.47
N TRP A 15 15.32 20.19 -0.66
CA TRP A 15 14.74 18.91 -1.05
C TRP A 15 15.85 17.96 -1.50
N ASP A 16 15.94 16.81 -0.85
CA ASP A 16 16.86 15.73 -1.22
C ASP A 16 16.13 14.73 -2.12
N ASN A 17 16.75 14.35 -3.23
CA ASN A 17 16.26 13.24 -4.04
C ASN A 17 16.59 11.92 -3.33
N VAL A 18 15.55 11.18 -2.96
CA VAL A 18 15.63 9.90 -2.25
C VAL A 18 15.00 8.75 -3.05
N THR A 19 14.91 8.89 -4.36
CA THR A 19 14.37 7.84 -5.24
C THR A 19 15.18 6.54 -5.07
N PRO A 20 14.51 5.37 -4.88
CA PRO A 20 15.21 4.10 -4.79
C PRO A 20 16.08 3.85 -6.02
N ALA A 21 17.33 3.41 -5.81
CA ALA A 21 18.28 3.17 -6.90
C ALA A 21 17.85 2.01 -7.83
N ASP A 22 17.06 1.07 -7.29
CA ASP A 22 16.54 -0.10 -8.01
C ASP A 22 15.19 0.17 -8.69
N MET A 23 14.61 1.38 -8.52
CA MET A 23 13.39 1.76 -9.22
C MET A 23 13.72 2.14 -10.66
N PRO A 24 13.16 1.45 -11.67
CA PRO A 24 13.42 1.81 -13.06
C PRO A 24 12.92 3.22 -13.39
N PRO A 25 13.62 4.01 -14.23
CA PRO A 25 13.27 5.39 -14.54
C PRO A 25 11.95 5.50 -15.33
N GLY A 26 11.32 6.68 -15.29
CA GLY A 26 10.12 7.02 -16.07
C GLY A 26 8.82 6.44 -15.50
N GLY A 27 8.84 5.86 -14.29
CA GLY A 27 7.64 5.43 -13.59
C GLY A 27 6.84 6.61 -13.05
N ARG A 28 5.56 6.39 -12.78
CA ARG A 28 4.71 7.37 -12.10
C ARG A 28 4.53 6.97 -10.65
N ILE A 29 4.93 7.83 -9.72
CA ILE A 29 4.56 7.70 -8.30
C ILE A 29 3.14 8.26 -8.18
N GLN A 30 2.20 7.39 -7.88
CA GLN A 30 0.79 7.75 -7.76
C GLN A 30 0.44 8.20 -6.34
N ASN A 31 1.08 7.58 -5.34
CA ASN A 31 0.76 7.80 -3.94
C ASN A 31 2.03 7.74 -3.10
N ILE A 32 2.13 8.63 -2.12
CA ILE A 32 3.09 8.60 -1.02
C ILE A 32 2.30 8.60 0.27
N GLU A 33 2.60 7.68 1.16
CA GLU A 33 1.97 7.50 2.46
C GLU A 33 2.98 7.64 3.58
N PRO A 34 3.02 8.77 4.29
CA PRO A 34 3.75 8.87 5.55
C PRO A 34 3.09 7.96 6.60
N SER A 35 3.90 7.21 7.35
CA SER A 35 3.36 6.36 8.42
C SER A 35 2.69 7.22 9.50
N PRO A 36 1.45 6.90 9.93
CA PRO A 36 0.82 7.55 11.07
C PRO A 36 1.47 7.17 12.41
N HIS A 37 2.28 6.10 12.43
CA HIS A 37 2.88 5.55 13.65
C HIS A 37 4.32 6.01 13.88
N ARG A 38 5.09 6.24 12.79
CA ARG A 38 6.53 6.56 12.87
C ARG A 38 6.91 7.68 11.92
N PRO A 39 7.49 8.78 12.40
CA PRO A 39 7.80 9.96 11.56
C PRO A 39 8.90 9.72 10.52
N ASN A 40 9.75 8.70 10.71
CA ASN A 40 10.83 8.33 9.80
C ASN A 40 10.44 7.28 8.76
N LYS A 41 9.19 6.78 8.84
CA LYS A 41 8.66 5.71 7.99
C LYS A 41 7.70 6.28 6.96
N ALA A 42 7.82 5.81 5.74
CA ALA A 42 6.89 6.14 4.66
C ALA A 42 6.87 5.01 3.63
N TYR A 43 5.80 5.00 2.85
CA TYR A 43 5.62 4.11 1.73
C TYR A 43 5.33 4.91 0.47
N PHE A 44 5.55 4.32 -0.68
CA PHE A 44 4.98 4.81 -1.92
C PHE A 44 4.55 3.67 -2.83
N ALA A 45 3.56 3.95 -3.67
CA ALA A 45 3.13 3.10 -4.76
C ALA A 45 3.35 3.79 -6.10
N GLY A 46 3.81 3.03 -7.07
CA GLY A 46 4.04 3.52 -8.41
C GLY A 46 3.75 2.48 -9.47
N TYR A 47 3.67 2.91 -10.72
CA TYR A 47 3.47 2.05 -11.87
C TYR A 47 4.20 2.52 -13.12
N ARG A 48 4.42 1.60 -14.05
CA ARG A 48 5.14 1.80 -15.30
C ARG A 48 4.45 1.18 -16.52
N TYR A 49 3.20 0.74 -16.38
CA TYR A 49 2.50 0.03 -17.45
C TYR A 49 2.40 0.85 -18.75
N LEU A 50 2.41 2.19 -18.67
CA LEU A 50 2.47 3.07 -19.85
C LEU A 50 3.78 2.94 -20.64
N LEU A 51 4.80 2.32 -20.05
CA LEU A 51 6.09 2.01 -20.65
C LEU A 51 6.24 0.51 -20.96
N GLY A 52 5.12 -0.26 -20.92
CA GLY A 52 5.12 -1.69 -21.15
C GLY A 52 5.61 -2.54 -19.96
N ASP A 53 5.82 -1.94 -18.79
CA ASP A 53 6.27 -2.60 -17.58
C ASP A 53 5.10 -2.72 -16.59
N TRP A 54 4.56 -3.93 -16.46
CA TRP A 54 3.37 -4.23 -15.65
C TRP A 54 3.67 -4.63 -14.21
N LYS A 55 4.92 -4.58 -13.78
CA LYS A 55 5.33 -4.99 -12.43
C LYS A 55 4.74 -4.09 -11.35
N PRO A 56 4.42 -4.66 -10.19
CA PRO A 56 4.02 -3.89 -9.01
C PRO A 56 5.23 -3.20 -8.37
N TYR A 57 5.05 -1.96 -7.96
CA TYR A 57 6.07 -1.16 -7.30
C TYR A 57 5.51 -0.54 -6.02
N ILE A 58 5.74 -1.19 -4.88
CA ILE A 58 5.52 -0.62 -3.55
C ILE A 58 6.86 -0.64 -2.83
N TYR A 59 7.23 0.48 -2.24
CA TYR A 59 8.46 0.65 -1.48
C TYR A 59 8.16 1.20 -0.08
N ARG A 60 8.99 0.81 0.88
CA ARG A 60 8.99 1.30 2.26
C ARG A 60 10.35 1.84 2.61
N THR A 61 10.38 2.99 3.30
CA THR A 61 11.55 3.51 4.02
C THR A 61 11.28 3.54 5.52
N ASN A 62 12.32 3.35 6.34
CA ASN A 62 12.29 3.52 7.79
C ASN A 62 13.30 4.58 8.28
N ASP A 63 13.87 5.37 7.37
CA ASP A 63 14.98 6.28 7.64
C ASP A 63 14.92 7.58 6.82
N TYR A 64 13.69 8.08 6.59
CA TYR A 64 13.42 9.29 5.80
C TYR A 64 13.92 9.18 4.34
N GLY A 65 13.84 8.00 3.73
CA GLY A 65 14.21 7.78 2.34
C GLY A 65 15.71 7.55 2.09
N ARG A 66 16.53 7.37 3.12
CA ARG A 66 17.95 7.04 2.92
C ARG A 66 18.11 5.64 2.33
N THR A 67 17.28 4.71 2.79
CA THR A 67 17.18 3.35 2.24
C THR A 67 15.73 2.99 1.95
N TRP A 68 15.54 2.13 0.95
CA TRP A 68 14.23 1.63 0.55
C TRP A 68 14.23 0.11 0.46
N THR A 69 13.11 -0.47 0.87
CA THR A 69 12.82 -1.90 0.70
C THR A 69 11.64 -2.02 -0.27
N LYS A 70 11.82 -2.76 -1.36
CA LYS A 70 10.72 -3.10 -2.27
C LYS A 70 9.84 -4.17 -1.61
N LEU A 71 8.55 -3.90 -1.49
CA LEU A 71 7.57 -4.75 -0.82
C LEU A 71 6.78 -5.66 -1.78
N THR A 72 7.04 -5.58 -3.08
CA THR A 72 6.37 -6.37 -4.11
C THR A 72 7.41 -7.17 -4.89
N THR A 73 7.40 -8.49 -4.74
CA THR A 73 8.35 -9.38 -5.40
C THR A 73 7.75 -10.13 -6.58
N GLY A 74 6.42 -9.99 -6.79
CA GLY A 74 5.66 -10.78 -7.76
C GLY A 74 5.29 -12.19 -7.27
N THR A 75 5.86 -12.63 -6.14
CA THR A 75 5.64 -13.96 -5.56
C THR A 75 5.18 -13.92 -4.10
N ASN A 76 5.10 -12.73 -3.50
CA ASN A 76 4.68 -12.55 -2.12
C ASN A 76 3.21 -12.11 -1.96
N GLY A 77 2.36 -12.46 -2.92
CA GLY A 77 0.92 -12.28 -2.87
C GLY A 77 0.34 -11.31 -3.90
N ILE A 78 1.05 -10.22 -4.25
CA ILE A 78 0.68 -9.38 -5.41
C ILE A 78 1.40 -9.95 -6.64
N PRO A 79 0.65 -10.36 -7.69
CA PRO A 79 1.24 -10.90 -8.92
C PRO A 79 2.18 -9.93 -9.65
N ASP A 80 3.15 -10.45 -10.40
CA ASP A 80 4.18 -9.67 -11.10
C ASP A 80 3.64 -8.85 -12.30
N ASP A 81 2.39 -9.07 -12.66
CA ASP A 81 1.67 -8.36 -13.73
C ASP A 81 0.55 -7.43 -13.19
N SER A 82 0.63 -7.05 -11.92
CA SER A 82 -0.41 -6.25 -11.23
C SER A 82 0.12 -4.88 -10.79
N PRO A 83 0.17 -3.89 -11.71
CA PRO A 83 0.66 -2.55 -11.39
C PRO A 83 -0.06 -1.95 -10.19
N THR A 84 0.69 -1.35 -9.28
CA THR A 84 0.18 -0.76 -8.04
C THR A 84 -0.09 0.73 -8.20
N ARG A 85 -1.20 1.21 -7.64
CA ARG A 85 -1.61 2.61 -7.68
C ARG A 85 -1.52 3.30 -6.32
N VAL A 86 -1.84 2.59 -5.26
CA VAL A 86 -1.96 3.14 -3.92
C VAL A 86 -1.50 2.13 -2.88
N VAL A 87 -0.88 2.64 -1.82
CA VAL A 87 -0.60 1.92 -0.57
C VAL A 87 -1.00 2.83 0.59
N ARG A 88 -1.64 2.26 1.62
CA ARG A 88 -2.01 2.96 2.85
C ARG A 88 -1.64 2.12 4.05
N GLU A 89 -1.10 2.75 5.10
CA GLU A 89 -0.96 2.12 6.41
C GLU A 89 -2.19 2.44 7.25
N ASP A 90 -2.69 1.43 7.96
CA ASP A 90 -3.82 1.57 8.85
C ASP A 90 -3.47 2.52 10.01
N PRO A 91 -4.31 3.53 10.34
CA PRO A 91 -4.01 4.49 11.40
C PRO A 91 -4.09 3.91 12.81
N ASP A 92 -4.81 2.79 13.00
CA ASP A 92 -5.04 2.17 14.31
C ASP A 92 -4.13 0.94 14.54
N ARG A 93 -3.53 0.38 13.47
CA ARG A 93 -2.67 -0.80 13.54
C ARG A 93 -1.41 -0.63 12.71
N GLU A 94 -0.26 -0.45 13.37
CA GLU A 94 1.04 -0.40 12.70
C GLU A 94 1.34 -1.68 11.90
N GLY A 95 1.82 -1.51 10.66
CA GLY A 95 2.17 -2.62 9.77
C GLY A 95 1.00 -3.33 9.11
N LEU A 96 -0.24 -2.94 9.37
CA LEU A 96 -1.39 -3.33 8.57
C LEU A 96 -1.45 -2.40 7.35
N LEU A 97 -1.28 -2.97 6.16
CA LEU A 97 -1.23 -2.19 4.92
C LEU A 97 -2.35 -2.62 3.98
N TYR A 98 -2.87 -1.65 3.24
CA TYR A 98 -3.80 -1.87 2.13
C TYR A 98 -3.13 -1.41 0.83
N ALA A 99 -3.26 -2.20 -0.23
CA ALA A 99 -2.71 -1.86 -1.55
C ALA A 99 -3.75 -2.01 -2.65
N GLY A 100 -3.89 -0.98 -3.47
CA GLY A 100 -4.71 -0.99 -4.67
C GLY A 100 -3.86 -1.18 -5.92
N THR A 101 -4.31 -2.08 -6.80
CA THR A 101 -3.69 -2.40 -8.08
C THR A 101 -4.63 -2.09 -9.24
N GLU A 102 -4.16 -2.32 -10.48
CA GLU A 102 -5.01 -2.28 -11.68
C GLU A 102 -6.14 -3.32 -11.67
N PHE A 103 -6.04 -4.37 -10.83
CA PHE A 103 -6.97 -5.49 -10.86
C PHE A 103 -7.71 -5.74 -9.56
N GLY A 104 -7.40 -5.01 -8.48
CA GLY A 104 -8.10 -5.15 -7.22
C GLY A 104 -7.35 -4.69 -5.98
N LEU A 105 -7.80 -5.20 -4.84
CA LEU A 105 -7.39 -4.81 -3.50
C LEU A 105 -6.64 -5.92 -2.79
N TYR A 106 -5.58 -5.54 -2.08
CA TYR A 106 -4.74 -6.43 -1.27
C TYR A 106 -4.55 -5.88 0.13
N VAL A 107 -4.28 -6.77 1.08
CA VAL A 107 -3.95 -6.46 2.48
C VAL A 107 -2.66 -7.17 2.88
N SER A 108 -1.87 -6.52 3.73
CA SER A 108 -0.71 -7.12 4.39
C SER A 108 -0.82 -6.89 5.90
N PHE A 109 -0.59 -7.94 6.68
CA PHE A 109 -0.62 -7.90 8.16
C PHE A 109 0.78 -7.81 8.78
N ASN A 110 1.84 -7.81 7.95
CA ASN A 110 3.24 -7.86 8.35
C ASN A 110 4.11 -6.84 7.60
N ASP A 111 3.62 -5.62 7.51
CA ASP A 111 4.36 -4.47 6.99
C ASP A 111 4.83 -4.65 5.53
N GLY A 112 4.04 -5.38 4.71
CA GLY A 112 4.29 -5.58 3.29
C GLY A 112 5.20 -6.77 2.95
N GLU A 113 5.59 -7.61 3.93
CA GLU A 113 6.36 -8.82 3.65
C GLU A 113 5.56 -9.83 2.83
N ASN A 114 4.27 -9.98 3.17
CA ASN A 114 3.34 -10.83 2.43
C ASN A 114 2.01 -10.10 2.21
N TRP A 115 1.38 -10.38 1.07
CA TRP A 115 0.11 -9.80 0.68
C TRP A 115 -0.94 -10.88 0.46
N GLN A 116 -2.18 -10.55 0.79
CA GLN A 116 -3.36 -11.39 0.55
C GLN A 116 -4.40 -10.55 -0.19
N THR A 117 -5.20 -11.22 -1.03
CA THR A 117 -6.31 -10.53 -1.68
C THR A 117 -7.38 -10.15 -0.63
N LEU A 118 -7.87 -8.91 -0.71
CA LEU A 118 -8.99 -8.39 0.08
C LEU A 118 -10.18 -8.04 -0.83
N GLN A 119 -10.30 -8.74 -1.95
CA GLN A 119 -11.23 -8.42 -3.03
C GLN A 119 -12.71 -8.48 -2.62
N GLN A 120 -13.08 -9.39 -1.69
CA GLN A 120 -14.47 -9.61 -1.28
C GLN A 120 -15.40 -9.66 -2.52
N ASN A 121 -16.44 -8.81 -2.56
CA ASN A 121 -17.36 -8.67 -3.68
C ASN A 121 -16.97 -7.53 -4.65
N LEU A 122 -15.81 -6.88 -4.47
CA LEU A 122 -15.30 -5.89 -5.40
C LEU A 122 -14.95 -6.57 -6.73
N PRO A 123 -15.51 -6.16 -7.88
CA PRO A 123 -15.12 -6.73 -9.17
C PRO A 123 -13.68 -6.37 -9.52
N ALA A 124 -13.06 -7.12 -10.44
CA ALA A 124 -11.76 -6.76 -10.98
C ALA A 124 -11.84 -5.36 -11.62
N THR A 125 -11.12 -4.40 -11.02
CA THR A 125 -11.15 -3.00 -11.42
C THR A 125 -9.91 -2.29 -10.88
N PRO A 126 -9.40 -1.25 -11.54
CA PRO A 126 -8.34 -0.44 -10.99
C PRO A 126 -8.80 0.26 -9.70
N VAL A 127 -8.11 0.01 -8.61
CA VAL A 127 -8.28 0.73 -7.33
C VAL A 127 -7.38 1.95 -7.36
N THR A 128 -7.99 3.14 -7.45
CA THR A 128 -7.26 4.38 -7.71
C THR A 128 -6.81 5.10 -6.45
N ASP A 129 -7.56 4.97 -5.36
CA ASP A 129 -7.19 5.47 -4.03
C ASP A 129 -7.90 4.68 -2.94
N ILE A 130 -7.34 4.74 -1.72
CA ILE A 130 -7.82 4.10 -0.52
C ILE A 130 -7.74 5.11 0.63
N LYS A 131 -8.76 5.13 1.49
CA LYS A 131 -8.76 5.92 2.73
C LYS A 131 -9.36 5.10 3.86
N VAL A 132 -8.63 4.98 4.97
CA VAL A 132 -9.22 4.51 6.23
C VAL A 132 -9.83 5.71 6.94
N HIS A 133 -11.10 5.60 7.31
CA HIS A 133 -11.85 6.64 8.01
C HIS A 133 -12.85 6.04 8.98
N GLN A 134 -12.73 6.36 10.28
CA GLN A 134 -13.62 5.86 11.34
C GLN A 134 -13.76 4.32 11.35
N LYS A 135 -12.67 3.61 11.11
CA LYS A 135 -12.60 2.15 10.97
C LYS A 135 -13.28 1.58 9.72
N ASP A 136 -13.64 2.41 8.74
CA ASP A 136 -14.12 1.95 7.44
C ASP A 136 -13.01 2.11 6.39
N LEU A 137 -12.97 1.19 5.43
CA LEU A 137 -12.08 1.27 4.27
C LEU A 137 -12.87 1.81 3.07
N VAL A 138 -12.60 3.06 2.72
CA VAL A 138 -13.19 3.72 1.56
C VAL A 138 -12.27 3.55 0.36
N ILE A 139 -12.80 3.04 -0.74
CA ILE A 139 -12.05 2.69 -1.94
C ILE A 139 -12.63 3.45 -3.13
N SER A 140 -11.79 4.13 -3.88
CA SER A 140 -12.16 4.67 -5.19
C SER A 140 -11.67 3.77 -6.31
N THR A 141 -12.48 3.60 -7.35
CA THR A 141 -12.17 2.75 -8.49
C THR A 141 -12.26 3.52 -9.80
N MET A 142 -11.62 3.01 -10.84
CA MET A 142 -11.79 3.52 -12.18
C MET A 142 -12.95 2.77 -12.89
N GLY A 143 -14.11 3.43 -12.94
CA GLY A 143 -15.28 2.94 -13.66
C GLY A 143 -16.23 2.03 -12.86
N ARG A 144 -16.00 1.83 -11.55
CA ARG A 144 -16.87 1.02 -10.67
C ARG A 144 -17.31 1.76 -9.40
N SER A 145 -17.32 3.11 -9.44
CA SER A 145 -17.72 3.97 -8.32
C SER A 145 -16.84 3.84 -7.06
N PHE A 146 -17.39 4.29 -5.93
CA PHE A 146 -16.81 4.13 -4.61
C PHE A 146 -17.36 2.89 -3.93
N TRP A 147 -16.50 2.25 -3.13
CA TRP A 147 -16.84 1.11 -2.30
C TRP A 147 -16.45 1.39 -0.87
N ILE A 148 -17.25 0.90 0.07
CA ILE A 148 -16.97 1.01 1.48
C ILE A 148 -17.01 -0.40 2.06
N MET A 149 -15.95 -0.77 2.77
CA MET A 149 -15.90 -1.93 3.62
C MET A 149 -16.03 -1.43 5.06
N ASP A 150 -17.20 -1.65 5.63
CA ASP A 150 -17.52 -1.22 6.99
C ASP A 150 -16.76 -2.07 8.00
N ASP A 151 -16.33 -1.45 9.09
CA ASP A 151 -15.74 -2.06 10.28
C ASP A 151 -14.49 -2.93 10.01
N LEU A 152 -13.34 -2.29 10.09
CA LEU A 152 -12.02 -2.95 10.00
C LEU A 152 -11.57 -3.64 11.30
N SER A 153 -12.37 -3.58 12.37
CA SER A 153 -12.01 -4.18 13.67
C SER A 153 -11.60 -5.66 13.57
N PRO A 154 -12.25 -6.50 12.75
CA PRO A 154 -11.79 -7.87 12.55
C PRO A 154 -10.37 -7.97 11.98
N LEU A 155 -9.98 -7.06 11.07
CA LEU A 155 -8.62 -7.04 10.52
C LEU A 155 -7.58 -6.58 11.56
N HIS A 156 -7.99 -5.74 12.51
CA HIS A 156 -7.13 -5.30 13.61
C HIS A 156 -6.78 -6.43 14.59
N GLU A 157 -7.65 -7.44 14.72
CA GLU A 157 -7.45 -8.57 15.65
C GLU A 157 -6.64 -9.72 15.03
N ILE A 158 -6.61 -9.86 13.68
CA ILE A 158 -5.90 -10.94 12.99
C ILE A 158 -4.41 -10.91 13.32
N ASN A 159 -3.91 -12.03 13.87
CA ASN A 159 -2.49 -12.25 14.18
C ASN A 159 -2.18 -13.75 14.06
N ASP A 160 -0.90 -14.14 14.16
CA ASP A 160 -0.45 -15.53 14.01
C ASP A 160 -1.16 -16.49 14.98
N ARG A 161 -1.49 -16.01 16.18
CA ARG A 161 -2.22 -16.83 17.17
C ARG A 161 -3.63 -17.13 16.71
N LEU A 162 -4.32 -16.15 16.10
CA LEU A 162 -5.67 -16.35 15.56
C LEU A 162 -5.65 -17.22 14.32
N ALA A 163 -4.67 -17.07 13.44
CA ALA A 163 -4.51 -17.88 12.24
C ALA A 163 -4.38 -19.38 12.57
N GLY A 164 -3.85 -19.73 13.75
CA GLY A 164 -3.74 -21.11 14.24
C GLY A 164 -4.91 -21.59 15.11
N SER A 165 -5.92 -20.75 15.41
CA SER A 165 -7.04 -21.11 16.26
C SER A 165 -8.16 -21.81 15.48
N SER A 166 -8.87 -22.75 16.14
CA SER A 166 -10.00 -23.45 15.54
C SER A 166 -11.27 -22.59 15.43
N PHE A 167 -11.37 -21.58 16.27
CA PHE A 167 -12.44 -20.55 16.21
C PHE A 167 -11.98 -19.28 16.95
N HIS A 168 -12.58 -18.16 16.59
CA HIS A 168 -12.42 -16.88 17.26
C HIS A 168 -13.70 -16.08 17.17
N LEU A 169 -14.08 -15.41 18.28
CA LEU A 169 -15.16 -14.42 18.30
C LEU A 169 -14.51 -13.05 18.28
N TYR A 170 -14.80 -12.27 17.24
CA TYR A 170 -14.37 -10.88 17.18
C TYR A 170 -15.13 -10.05 18.20
N GLY A 171 -14.47 -9.05 18.78
CA GLY A 171 -15.11 -8.09 19.66
C GLY A 171 -16.18 -7.27 18.94
N PRO A 172 -17.20 -6.75 19.67
CA PRO A 172 -18.19 -5.84 19.09
C PRO A 172 -17.63 -4.48 18.73
#